data_090c2cee30a9e65449d4732d90c50b87
#
_entry.id   090c2cee30a9e65449d4732d90c50b87
#
_cell.length_a   1.000
_cell.length_b   1.000
_cell.length_c   1.000
_cell.angle_alpha   90.00
_cell.angle_beta   90.00
_cell.angle_gamma   90.00
#
_symmetry.space_group_name_H-M   'P 1'
#
loop_
_entity.id
_entity.type
_entity.pdbx_description
1 polymer ?
#
loop_
_entity_poly.entity_id
_entity_poly.type
_entity_poly.pdbx_seq_one_letter_code
_entity_poly.pdbx_strand_id
1 'polypeptide(L)'
;MIVKNFITGPLATNSYLLISENEGVIIDAGGDMKEVLDFIRNNKVKLRYIIATHGHFDHVMGINEIKREFPSSMFLINERDLGLVK
;
A
#
# COMPACT_ATOMS: atom_id res chain seq x y z
N MET A 1 -17.78 2.42 4.09
CA MET A 1 -16.34 2.09 3.90
C MET A 1 -16.16 0.59 3.71
N ILE A 2 -15.32 0.22 2.78
CA ILE A 2 -14.97 -1.18 2.53
C ILE A 2 -13.56 -1.39 3.02
N VAL A 3 -13.33 -2.48 3.77
CA VAL A 3 -11.99 -2.86 4.23
C VAL A 3 -11.67 -4.23 3.65
N LYS A 4 -10.58 -4.30 2.89
CA LYS A 4 -10.08 -5.57 2.32
C LYS A 4 -8.71 -5.88 2.92
N ASN A 5 -8.50 -7.12 3.33
CA ASN A 5 -7.21 -7.59 3.82
C ASN A 5 -6.55 -8.46 2.77
N PHE A 6 -5.26 -8.19 2.50
CA PHE A 6 -4.45 -8.99 1.57
C PHE A 6 -3.19 -9.44 2.30
N ILE A 7 -2.75 -10.65 2.02
CA ILE A 7 -1.46 -11.13 2.51
C ILE A 7 -0.45 -10.92 1.40
N THR A 8 0.56 -10.10 1.64
CA THR A 8 1.48 -9.67 0.59
C THR A 8 2.94 -9.92 0.98
N GLY A 9 3.75 -10.20 -0.04
CA GLY A 9 5.19 -10.32 0.09
C GLY A 9 5.68 -11.59 0.77
N PRO A 10 7.01 -11.77 0.82
CA PRO A 10 7.62 -13.00 1.35
C PRO A 10 7.44 -13.18 2.85
N LEU A 11 7.16 -12.11 3.59
CA LEU A 11 6.94 -12.17 5.03
C LEU A 11 5.46 -12.26 5.40
N ALA A 12 4.59 -12.50 4.43
CA ALA A 12 3.14 -12.60 4.62
C ALA A 12 2.60 -11.38 5.38
N THR A 13 2.93 -10.20 4.90
CA THR A 13 2.49 -8.94 5.50
C THR A 13 0.98 -8.77 5.32
N ASN A 14 0.29 -8.40 6.38
CA ASN A 14 -1.12 -8.03 6.28
C ASN A 14 -1.23 -6.63 5.71
N SER A 15 -1.72 -6.53 4.49
CA SER A 15 -1.95 -5.26 3.82
C SER A 15 -3.44 -4.98 3.79
N TYR A 16 -3.83 -3.78 4.15
CA TYR A 16 -5.24 -3.40 4.19
C TYR A 16 -5.52 -2.36 3.12
N LEU A 17 -6.61 -2.57 2.39
CA LEU A 17 -7.11 -1.59 1.43
C LEU A 17 -8.43 -1.05 1.95
N LEU A 18 -8.46 0.23 2.26
CA LEU A 18 -9.65 0.93 2.73
C LEU A 18 -10.23 1.72 1.57
N ILE A 19 -11.52 1.53 1.28
CA ILE A 19 -12.18 2.20 0.16
C ILE A 19 -13.39 2.95 0.67
N SER A 20 -13.49 4.23 0.32
CA SER A 20 -14.64 5.06 0.61
C SER A 20 -14.87 6.00 -0.57
N GLU A 21 -16.08 6.01 -1.12
CA GLU A 21 -16.46 6.87 -2.25
C GLU A 21 -15.49 6.76 -3.44
N ASN A 22 -15.10 5.53 -3.77
CA ASN A 22 -14.18 5.21 -4.88
C ASN A 22 -12.74 5.70 -4.67
N GLU A 23 -12.41 6.17 -3.48
CA GLU A 23 -11.04 6.51 -3.13
C GLU A 23 -10.47 5.45 -2.19
N GLY A 24 -9.19 5.14 -2.37
CA GLY A 24 -8.54 4.07 -1.63
C GLY A 24 -7.30 4.51 -0.88
N VAL A 25 -7.04 3.81 0.22
CA VAL A 25 -5.82 3.95 1.02
C VAL A 25 -5.27 2.55 1.27
N ILE A 26 -3.98 2.35 1.00
CA ILE A 26 -3.31 1.10 1.33
C ILE A 26 -2.54 1.28 2.64
N ILE A 27 -2.72 0.33 3.56
CA ILE A 27 -1.98 0.32 4.82
C ILE A 27 -1.06 -0.90 4.82
N ASP A 28 0.22 -0.66 5.00
CA ASP A 28 1.28 -1.68 5.08
C ASP A 28 1.41 -2.55 3.83
N ALA A 29 2.11 -2.00 2.83
CA ALA A 29 2.44 -2.74 1.61
C ALA A 29 3.55 -3.75 1.90
N GLY A 30 3.33 -5.00 1.50
CA GLY A 30 4.37 -6.03 1.52
C GLY A 30 5.18 -6.01 0.21
N GLY A 31 5.79 -7.11 -0.14
CA GLY A 31 6.61 -7.19 -1.35
C GLY A 31 5.78 -7.23 -2.63
N ASP A 32 5.05 -8.32 -2.84
CA ASP A 32 4.26 -8.51 -4.06
C ASP A 32 2.86 -7.95 -3.86
N MET A 33 2.55 -6.85 -4.54
CA MET A 33 1.28 -6.16 -4.41
C MET A 33 0.32 -6.41 -5.58
N LYS A 34 0.61 -7.40 -6.41
CA LYS A 34 -0.16 -7.64 -7.62
C LYS A 34 -1.67 -7.78 -7.37
N GLU A 35 -2.05 -8.58 -6.38
CA GLU A 35 -3.48 -8.78 -6.07
C GLU A 35 -4.17 -7.49 -5.66
N VAL A 36 -3.49 -6.68 -4.85
CA VAL A 36 -4.03 -5.40 -4.39
C VAL A 36 -4.19 -4.45 -5.57
N LEU A 37 -3.16 -4.35 -6.41
CA LEU A 37 -3.17 -3.46 -7.57
C LEU A 37 -4.22 -3.88 -8.59
N ASP A 38 -4.37 -5.18 -8.83
CA ASP A 38 -5.41 -5.70 -9.71
C ASP A 38 -6.80 -5.35 -9.20
N PHE A 39 -7.02 -5.48 -7.89
CA PHE A 39 -8.30 -5.12 -7.28
C PHE A 39 -8.60 -3.63 -7.49
N ILE A 40 -7.62 -2.78 -7.27
CA ILE A 40 -7.76 -1.33 -7.43
C ILE A 40 -8.14 -0.99 -8.87
N ARG A 41 -7.43 -1.56 -9.85
CA ARG A 41 -7.71 -1.32 -11.28
C ARG A 41 -9.09 -1.83 -11.67
N ASN A 42 -9.41 -3.06 -11.27
CA ASN A 42 -10.67 -3.70 -11.69
C ASN A 42 -11.90 -3.02 -11.11
N ASN A 43 -11.75 -2.36 -9.97
CA ASN A 43 -12.86 -1.68 -9.30
C ASN A 43 -12.80 -0.16 -9.48
N LYS A 44 -11.88 0.32 -10.30
CA LYS A 44 -11.73 1.75 -10.63
C LYS A 44 -11.59 2.62 -9.39
N VAL A 45 -10.83 2.12 -8.41
CA VAL A 45 -10.54 2.86 -7.19
C VAL A 45 -9.45 3.88 -7.47
N LYS A 46 -9.61 5.09 -6.95
CA LYS A 46 -8.59 6.11 -7.04
C LYS A 46 -7.70 6.01 -5.80
N LEU A 47 -6.49 5.51 -5.98
CA LEU A 47 -5.56 5.35 -4.85
C LEU A 47 -4.99 6.70 -4.45
N ARG A 48 -5.25 7.10 -3.19
CA ARG A 48 -4.84 8.41 -2.68
C ARG A 48 -3.60 8.33 -1.80
N TYR A 49 -3.54 7.37 -0.90
CA TYR A 49 -2.47 7.29 0.09
C TYR A 49 -1.97 5.86 0.26
N ILE A 50 -0.69 5.76 0.57
CA ILE A 50 -0.05 4.52 1.01
C ILE A 50 0.53 4.83 2.38
N ILE A 51 0.06 4.13 3.40
CA ILE A 51 0.49 4.37 4.78
C ILE A 51 1.31 3.19 5.27
N ALA A 52 2.49 3.46 5.81
CA ALA A 52 3.31 2.41 6.44
C ALA A 52 3.32 2.64 7.95
N THR A 53 2.99 1.60 8.70
CA THR A 53 3.05 1.65 10.16
C THR A 53 4.47 1.43 10.66
N HIS A 54 5.30 0.78 9.85
CA HIS A 54 6.74 0.62 10.14
C HIS A 54 7.53 0.66 8.83
N GLY A 55 8.80 1.09 8.94
CA GLY A 55 9.68 1.20 7.79
C GLY A 55 10.50 -0.05 7.52
N HIS A 56 9.87 -1.21 7.39
CA HIS A 56 10.55 -2.45 7.06
C HIS A 56 10.91 -2.51 5.58
N PHE A 57 11.96 -3.23 5.26
CA PHE A 57 12.48 -3.34 3.90
C PHE A 57 11.44 -3.86 2.90
N ASP A 58 10.69 -4.88 3.28
CA ASP A 58 9.66 -5.47 2.42
C ASP A 58 8.54 -4.47 2.11
N HIS A 59 8.20 -3.59 3.07
CA HIS A 59 7.22 -2.53 2.86
C HIS A 59 7.71 -1.53 1.80
N VAL A 60 9.01 -1.20 1.83
CA VAL A 60 9.60 -0.28 0.86
C VAL A 60 9.50 -0.85 -0.55
N MET A 61 9.74 -2.15 -0.72
CA MET A 61 9.63 -2.80 -2.03
C MET A 61 8.20 -2.72 -2.56
N GLY A 62 7.22 -3.01 -1.72
CA GLY A 62 5.82 -2.92 -2.09
C GLY A 62 5.40 -1.51 -2.46
N ILE A 63 5.90 -0.51 -1.73
CA ILE A 63 5.61 0.89 -2.00
C ILE A 63 6.13 1.29 -3.38
N ASN A 64 7.33 0.89 -3.73
CA ASN A 64 7.90 1.20 -5.05
C ASN A 64 7.05 0.62 -6.18
N GLU A 65 6.55 -0.59 -6.02
CA GLU A 65 5.67 -1.23 -6.98
C GLU A 65 4.38 -0.43 -7.17
N ILE A 66 3.77 -0.01 -6.06
CA ILE A 66 2.53 0.78 -6.07
C ILE A 66 2.76 2.14 -6.72
N LYS A 67 3.82 2.84 -6.34
CA LYS A 67 4.11 4.17 -6.90
C LYS A 67 4.38 4.13 -8.39
N ARG A 68 4.94 3.05 -8.89
CA ARG A 68 5.19 2.90 -10.32
C ARG A 68 3.87 2.88 -11.10
N GLU A 69 2.85 2.24 -10.56
CA GLU A 69 1.56 2.11 -11.20
C GLU A 69 0.60 3.26 -10.88
N PHE A 70 0.71 3.81 -9.67
CA PHE A 70 -0.13 4.93 -9.23
C PHE A 70 0.75 6.07 -8.72
N PRO A 71 1.42 6.79 -9.63
CA PRO A 71 2.40 7.80 -9.22
C PRO A 71 1.81 9.01 -8.49
N SER A 72 0.50 9.21 -8.60
CA SER A 72 -0.17 10.30 -7.90
C SER A 72 -0.47 10.00 -6.43
N SER A 73 -0.30 8.75 -5.99
CA SER A 73 -0.54 8.40 -4.59
C SER A 73 0.56 8.97 -3.70
N MET A 74 0.18 9.34 -2.47
CA MET A 74 1.12 9.89 -1.52
C MET A 74 1.53 8.84 -0.49
N PHE A 75 2.82 8.76 -0.21
CA PHE A 75 3.36 7.85 0.80
C PHE A 75 3.48 8.56 2.14
N LEU A 76 2.92 7.97 3.19
CA LEU A 76 2.96 8.47 4.55
C LEU A 76 3.55 7.42 5.47
N ILE A 77 4.48 7.82 6.32
CA ILE A 77 5.12 6.92 7.27
C ILE A 77 5.27 7.64 8.60
N ASN A 78 5.31 6.86 9.69
CA ASN A 78 5.59 7.41 11.01
C ASN A 78 6.96 8.08 10.99
N GLU A 79 7.05 9.28 11.54
CA GLU A 79 8.28 10.08 11.55
C GLU A 79 9.46 9.33 12.15
N ARG A 80 9.22 8.49 13.15
CA ARG A 80 10.28 7.69 13.80
C ARG A 80 10.95 6.71 12.86
N ASP A 81 10.26 6.29 11.81
CA ASP A 81 10.74 5.27 10.89
C ASP A 81 11.27 5.83 9.58
N LEU A 82 11.33 7.16 9.42
CA LEU A 82 11.80 7.78 8.20
C LEU A 82 13.21 7.36 7.80
N GLY A 83 14.08 7.11 8.78
CA GLY A 83 15.44 6.67 8.53
C GLY A 83 15.53 5.29 7.93
N LEU A 84 14.51 4.45 8.10
CA LEU A 84 14.48 3.08 7.59
C LEU A 84 14.05 2.98 6.14
N VAL A 85 13.38 4.01 5.61
CA VAL A 85 12.87 4.00 4.24
C VAL A 85 13.68 4.87 3.28
N LYS A 86 14.70 5.51 3.77
CA LYS A 86 15.59 6.30 2.92
C LYS A 86 16.53 5.37 2.08
#